data_fbaa9aed3322c93d637c32eb32a847cd
#
_entry.id   fbaa9aed3322c93d637c32eb32a847cd
#
_cell.length_a   1.000
_cell.length_b   1.000
_cell.length_c   1.000
_cell.angle_alpha   90.00
_cell.angle_beta   90.00
_cell.angle_gamma   90.00
#
_symmetry.space_group_name_H-M   'P 1'
#
loop_
_entity.id
_entity.type
_entity.pdbx_description
1 polymer ?
#
loop_
_entity_poly.entity_id
_entity_poly.type
_entity_poly.pdbx_seq_one_letter_code
_entity_poly.pdbx_strand_id
1 'polypeptide(L)'
;MSSSLTINRKAREKRVAAASGKYSGSLWAWITKIALLGILDAIAVYGVMTAIAHSSPLMAIVIAAVAIIVTVIYLPPNRMLPTKYLAPGIIFMIIFSVGVMAYTIYVGFTNYGDGHNGSRDDAVAAIQRNHQERVPNAPAYNSSVAEKDGKLALIVIDPGTKKVQAGTPNQPLEPVEGAELNSLGKIKNLPGYRVLPFSEVSQRSNEISQLRVPVSKDSSAGFIRTTTGSQAFEFISTMTYDKKAGTMTDKKGTVYRDNGRGNFVSASGKSLEPGWKVTVGFFNFKKALTDHGVRGPFLRVTAWTFAFAVLSVLTTFALGLALALLFNDASMKGQKTYRILMLLPYAFPCFLSALVWSGMFNQEFGFINQVLLGGVSIPWLTNPWIAKAAVLIVNLWLGFPYMFIVSTGALQSIPSDILEASRLDGASIWRIFTKIKLPLLMVPLAPLLISSFAFNFNNFVLIYMLTLGGPRFTDTSLDVGATDILISMVYKVAFSGAQRDYGLASAFSVIIFIIVGVISWLGFRQTKSLEEVN
;
A
#
# COMPACT_ATOMS: atom_id res chain seq x y z
N MET A 1 -60.00 21.95 4.53
CA MET A 1 -58.58 21.82 4.96
C MET A 1 -57.55 21.64 3.84
N SER A 2 -57.93 21.44 2.59
CA SER A 2 -57.00 21.23 1.46
C SER A 2 -56.49 22.52 0.74
N SER A 3 -57.20 23.66 0.88
CA SER A 3 -56.84 24.92 0.24
C SER A 3 -55.69 25.71 0.90
N SER A 4 -55.51 25.56 2.20
CA SER A 4 -54.44 26.24 2.94
C SER A 4 -53.04 25.63 2.71
N LEU A 5 -52.97 24.33 2.43
CA LEU A 5 -51.73 23.63 2.15
C LEU A 5 -51.16 23.95 0.73
N THR A 6 -52.04 24.17 -0.23
CA THR A 6 -51.66 24.53 -1.61
C THR A 6 -51.19 25.99 -1.74
N ILE A 7 -51.77 26.89 -0.93
CA ILE A 7 -51.33 28.32 -0.92
C ILE A 7 -49.93 28.43 -0.27
N ASN A 8 -49.65 27.67 0.75
CA ASN A 8 -48.38 27.69 1.44
C ASN A 8 -47.25 27.09 0.58
N ARG A 9 -47.57 26.11 -0.25
CA ARG A 9 -46.61 25.49 -1.18
C ARG A 9 -46.22 26.45 -2.32
N LYS A 10 -47.19 27.14 -2.93
CA LYS A 10 -46.94 28.15 -3.98
C LYS A 10 -46.19 29.38 -3.43
N ALA A 11 -46.46 29.80 -2.20
CA ALA A 11 -45.73 30.88 -1.55
C ALA A 11 -44.28 30.46 -1.21
N ARG A 12 -44.04 29.21 -0.84
CA ARG A 12 -42.73 28.65 -0.61
C ARG A 12 -41.95 28.51 -1.92
N GLU A 13 -42.59 28.04 -2.99
CA GLU A 13 -41.97 27.93 -4.32
C GLU A 13 -41.63 29.32 -4.90
N LYS A 14 -42.48 30.35 -4.71
CA LYS A 14 -42.17 31.75 -5.07
C LYS A 14 -41.02 32.33 -4.24
N ARG A 15 -40.91 32.03 -2.96
CA ARG A 15 -39.77 32.46 -2.12
C ARG A 15 -38.46 31.78 -2.52
N VAL A 16 -38.52 30.50 -2.85
CA VAL A 16 -37.36 29.76 -3.36
C VAL A 16 -36.94 30.26 -4.72
N ALA A 17 -37.91 30.54 -5.62
CA ALA A 17 -37.63 31.11 -6.95
C ALA A 17 -37.10 32.56 -6.86
N ALA A 18 -37.60 33.39 -5.93
CA ALA A 18 -37.09 34.73 -5.68
C ALA A 18 -35.70 34.73 -5.01
N ALA A 19 -35.41 33.77 -4.19
CA ALA A 19 -34.08 33.58 -3.63
C ALA A 19 -33.06 33.04 -4.64
N SER A 20 -33.49 32.18 -5.56
CA SER A 20 -32.66 31.70 -6.67
C SER A 20 -32.36 32.74 -7.74
N GLY A 21 -33.26 33.74 -7.95
CA GLY A 21 -33.05 34.85 -8.88
C GLY A 21 -32.04 35.91 -8.41
N LYS A 22 -31.72 35.96 -7.11
CA LYS A 22 -30.75 36.91 -6.54
C LYS A 22 -29.28 36.47 -6.59
N TYR A 23 -29.00 35.23 -6.97
CA TYR A 23 -27.64 34.71 -7.19
C TYR A 23 -27.24 34.67 -8.66
N SER A 24 -27.53 35.74 -9.43
CA SER A 24 -26.78 35.99 -10.67
C SER A 24 -25.38 36.48 -10.24
N GLY A 25 -24.43 35.58 -10.24
CA GLY A 25 -23.04 35.89 -9.88
C GLY A 25 -22.54 37.07 -10.72
N SER A 26 -21.75 37.95 -10.14
CA SER A 26 -21.14 39.08 -10.87
C SER A 26 -20.41 38.53 -12.10
N LEU A 27 -20.30 39.36 -13.14
CA LEU A 27 -19.59 39.01 -14.38
C LEU A 27 -18.18 38.46 -14.08
N TRP A 28 -17.52 39.00 -13.07
CA TRP A 28 -16.23 38.52 -12.56
C TRP A 28 -16.27 37.07 -12.01
N ALA A 29 -17.32 36.69 -11.28
CA ALA A 29 -17.49 35.34 -10.80
C ALA A 29 -17.66 34.32 -11.95
N TRP A 30 -18.33 34.74 -13.03
CA TRP A 30 -18.47 33.96 -14.26
C TRP A 30 -17.13 33.80 -14.99
N ILE A 31 -16.38 34.88 -15.16
CA ILE A 31 -15.06 34.87 -15.80
C ILE A 31 -14.10 33.98 -15.01
N THR A 32 -14.03 34.15 -13.68
CA THR A 32 -13.18 33.34 -12.81
C THR A 32 -13.53 31.85 -12.90
N LYS A 33 -14.81 31.53 -12.92
CA LYS A 33 -15.31 30.15 -13.05
C LYS A 33 -14.89 29.52 -14.39
N ILE A 34 -15.10 30.21 -15.49
CA ILE A 34 -14.74 29.74 -16.84
C ILE A 34 -13.21 29.59 -16.93
N ALA A 35 -12.44 30.53 -16.37
CA ALA A 35 -11.00 30.48 -16.37
C ALA A 35 -10.48 29.26 -15.56
N LEU A 36 -11.05 29.02 -14.37
CA LEU A 36 -10.66 27.87 -13.54
C LEU A 36 -11.01 26.53 -14.21
N LEU A 37 -12.20 26.40 -14.80
CA LEU A 37 -12.58 25.21 -15.56
C LEU A 37 -11.68 25.02 -16.79
N GLY A 38 -11.38 26.11 -17.52
CA GLY A 38 -10.47 26.05 -18.66
C GLY A 38 -9.05 25.61 -18.30
N ILE A 39 -8.52 26.08 -17.16
CA ILE A 39 -7.22 25.61 -16.66
C ILE A 39 -7.29 24.12 -16.32
N LEU A 40 -8.35 23.68 -15.65
CA LEU A 40 -8.52 22.26 -15.28
C LEU A 40 -8.64 21.38 -16.53
N ASP A 41 -9.42 21.81 -17.53
CA ASP A 41 -9.57 21.09 -18.79
C ASP A 41 -8.25 21.07 -19.59
N ALA A 42 -7.45 22.13 -19.57
CA ALA A 42 -6.14 22.17 -20.19
C ALA A 42 -5.16 21.18 -19.54
N ILE A 43 -5.16 21.10 -18.19
CA ILE A 43 -4.36 20.10 -17.44
C ILE A 43 -4.83 18.69 -17.78
N ALA A 44 -6.14 18.47 -17.89
CA ALA A 44 -6.71 17.18 -18.25
C ALA A 44 -6.31 16.76 -19.68
N VAL A 45 -6.37 17.67 -20.66
CA VAL A 45 -5.91 17.42 -22.03
C VAL A 45 -4.44 17.06 -22.06
N TYR A 46 -3.58 17.78 -21.33
CA TYR A 46 -2.15 17.44 -21.20
C TYR A 46 -1.97 16.05 -20.60
N GLY A 47 -2.72 15.72 -19.54
CA GLY A 47 -2.69 14.39 -18.91
C GLY A 47 -3.13 13.28 -19.87
N VAL A 48 -4.17 13.50 -20.68
CA VAL A 48 -4.61 12.56 -21.72
C VAL A 48 -3.52 12.34 -22.78
N MET A 49 -2.91 13.42 -23.27
CA MET A 49 -1.82 13.33 -24.26
C MET A 49 -0.63 12.55 -23.71
N THR A 50 -0.24 12.81 -22.46
CA THR A 50 0.85 12.08 -21.78
C THR A 50 0.51 10.61 -21.59
N ALA A 51 -0.73 10.28 -21.19
CA ALA A 51 -1.18 8.91 -21.02
C ALA A 51 -1.18 8.13 -22.36
N ILE A 52 -1.55 8.76 -23.46
CA ILE A 52 -1.49 8.18 -24.82
C ILE A 52 -0.02 7.96 -25.21
N ALA A 53 0.85 8.94 -25.02
CA ALA A 53 2.28 8.83 -25.33
C ALA A 53 2.96 7.66 -24.58
N HIS A 54 2.50 7.35 -23.36
CA HIS A 54 2.98 6.21 -22.54
C HIS A 54 2.18 4.93 -22.77
N SER A 55 1.41 4.81 -23.84
CA SER A 55 0.61 3.63 -24.20
C SER A 55 -0.36 3.17 -23.09
N SER A 56 -0.95 4.11 -22.36
CA SER A 56 -1.89 3.87 -21.26
C SER A 56 -3.31 4.37 -21.60
N PRO A 57 -4.03 3.72 -22.53
CA PRO A 57 -5.32 4.21 -23.03
C PRO A 57 -6.41 4.26 -21.92
N LEU A 58 -6.38 3.34 -20.98
CA LEU A 58 -7.31 3.33 -19.86
C LEU A 58 -7.17 4.59 -19.00
N MET A 59 -5.95 5.00 -18.71
CA MET A 59 -5.67 6.22 -17.95
C MET A 59 -6.17 7.46 -18.70
N ALA A 60 -5.96 7.52 -20.01
CA ALA A 60 -6.46 8.60 -20.85
C ALA A 60 -7.99 8.71 -20.79
N ILE A 61 -8.70 7.57 -20.87
CA ILE A 61 -10.18 7.54 -20.76
C ILE A 61 -10.63 8.00 -19.38
N VAL A 62 -9.99 7.57 -18.29
CA VAL A 62 -10.36 7.98 -16.93
C VAL A 62 -10.16 9.48 -16.73
N ILE A 63 -9.04 10.05 -17.16
CA ILE A 63 -8.77 11.50 -17.06
C ILE A 63 -9.81 12.28 -17.85
N ALA A 64 -10.08 11.89 -19.11
CA ALA A 64 -11.08 12.54 -19.95
C ALA A 64 -12.49 12.47 -19.32
N ALA A 65 -12.89 11.30 -18.82
CA ALA A 65 -14.20 11.12 -18.19
C ALA A 65 -14.37 12.01 -16.94
N VAL A 66 -13.35 12.09 -16.08
CA VAL A 66 -13.37 12.95 -14.88
C VAL A 66 -13.47 14.41 -15.28
N ALA A 67 -12.70 14.89 -16.27
CA ALA A 67 -12.76 16.26 -16.74
C ALA A 67 -14.15 16.61 -17.29
N ILE A 68 -14.73 15.75 -18.13
CA ILE A 68 -16.07 15.95 -18.68
C ILE A 68 -17.12 16.01 -17.55
N ILE A 69 -17.07 15.09 -16.59
CA ILE A 69 -18.01 15.06 -15.46
C ILE A 69 -17.91 16.35 -14.65
N VAL A 70 -16.70 16.81 -14.34
CA VAL A 70 -16.47 18.05 -13.59
C VAL A 70 -17.02 19.23 -14.36
N THR A 71 -16.72 19.35 -15.66
CA THR A 71 -17.20 20.45 -16.49
C THR A 71 -18.72 20.47 -16.60
N VAL A 72 -19.36 19.30 -16.80
CA VAL A 72 -20.83 19.16 -16.85
C VAL A 72 -21.50 19.57 -15.54
N ILE A 73 -20.91 19.22 -14.39
CA ILE A 73 -21.45 19.55 -13.05
C ILE A 73 -21.30 21.05 -12.75
N TYR A 74 -20.12 21.61 -13.05
CA TYR A 74 -19.80 22.97 -12.61
C TYR A 74 -20.19 24.06 -13.62
N LEU A 75 -20.25 23.77 -14.91
CA LEU A 75 -20.57 24.78 -15.94
C LEU A 75 -21.94 25.45 -15.73
N PRO A 76 -23.05 24.72 -15.46
CA PRO A 76 -24.37 25.38 -15.27
C PRO A 76 -24.39 26.22 -13.98
N PRO A 77 -24.89 27.49 -14.01
CA PRO A 77 -24.78 28.40 -12.86
C PRO A 77 -25.62 27.97 -11.64
N ASN A 78 -26.90 27.69 -11.85
CA ASN A 78 -27.87 27.51 -10.75
C ASN A 78 -28.51 26.12 -10.71
N ARG A 79 -28.03 25.18 -11.51
CA ARG A 79 -28.51 23.81 -11.52
C ARG A 79 -27.55 22.92 -10.72
N MET A 80 -28.06 21.86 -10.08
CA MET A 80 -27.28 20.85 -9.42
C MET A 80 -26.44 21.37 -8.22
N LEU A 81 -26.92 22.36 -7.47
CA LEU A 81 -26.20 22.90 -6.30
C LEU A 81 -25.76 21.79 -5.30
N PRO A 82 -26.60 20.84 -4.88
CA PRO A 82 -26.16 19.77 -4.00
C PRO A 82 -25.02 18.96 -4.62
N THR A 83 -25.12 18.64 -5.91
CA THR A 83 -24.09 17.86 -6.63
C THR A 83 -22.76 18.62 -6.69
N LYS A 84 -22.76 19.94 -6.84
CA LYS A 84 -21.52 20.76 -6.84
C LYS A 84 -20.76 20.66 -5.50
N TYR A 85 -21.47 20.63 -4.39
CA TYR A 85 -20.86 20.48 -3.07
C TYR A 85 -20.37 19.05 -2.81
N LEU A 86 -21.11 18.05 -3.31
CA LEU A 86 -20.78 16.64 -3.11
C LEU A 86 -19.73 16.13 -4.11
N ALA A 87 -19.66 16.71 -5.32
CA ALA A 87 -18.81 16.22 -6.41
C ALA A 87 -17.33 16.07 -6.02
N PRO A 88 -16.65 17.03 -5.37
CA PRO A 88 -15.27 16.85 -4.97
C PRO A 88 -15.09 15.60 -4.10
N GLY A 89 -15.90 15.46 -3.04
CA GLY A 89 -15.85 14.32 -2.14
C GLY A 89 -16.11 12.99 -2.86
N ILE A 90 -17.11 12.95 -3.73
CA ILE A 90 -17.45 11.75 -4.51
C ILE A 90 -16.34 11.40 -5.50
N ILE A 91 -15.76 12.39 -6.20
CA ILE A 91 -14.66 12.15 -7.15
C ILE A 91 -13.43 11.62 -6.41
N PHE A 92 -13.05 12.24 -5.29
CA PHE A 92 -11.95 11.75 -4.47
C PHE A 92 -12.23 10.33 -3.94
N MET A 93 -13.43 10.05 -3.47
CA MET A 93 -13.83 8.71 -3.03
C MET A 93 -13.73 7.70 -4.17
N ILE A 94 -14.21 8.02 -5.38
CA ILE A 94 -14.14 7.11 -6.53
C ILE A 94 -12.69 6.85 -6.92
N ILE A 95 -11.85 7.87 -7.01
CA ILE A 95 -10.44 7.71 -7.42
C ILE A 95 -9.63 7.00 -6.35
N PHE A 96 -9.64 7.50 -5.10
CA PHE A 96 -8.72 7.06 -4.05
C PHE A 96 -9.24 5.90 -3.19
N SER A 97 -10.55 5.61 -3.22
CA SER A 97 -11.10 4.46 -2.51
C SER A 97 -11.56 3.38 -3.49
N VAL A 98 -12.55 3.68 -4.32
CA VAL A 98 -13.12 2.67 -5.24
C VAL A 98 -12.09 2.24 -6.30
N GLY A 99 -11.34 3.20 -6.88
CA GLY A 99 -10.30 2.91 -7.87
C GLY A 99 -9.17 2.06 -7.31
N VAL A 100 -8.71 2.35 -6.09
CA VAL A 100 -7.68 1.55 -5.41
C VAL A 100 -8.20 0.15 -5.09
N MET A 101 -9.45 0.02 -4.63
CA MET A 101 -10.08 -1.29 -4.39
C MET A 101 -10.19 -2.10 -5.68
N ALA A 102 -10.67 -1.49 -6.78
CA ALA A 102 -10.76 -2.14 -8.08
C ALA A 102 -9.39 -2.59 -8.60
N TYR A 103 -8.36 -1.74 -8.44
CA TYR A 103 -6.99 -2.10 -8.79
C TYR A 103 -6.44 -3.24 -7.92
N THR A 104 -6.69 -3.23 -6.62
CA THR A 104 -6.32 -4.34 -5.72
C THR A 104 -6.98 -5.65 -6.12
N ILE A 105 -8.27 -5.61 -6.46
CA ILE A 105 -8.99 -6.78 -6.99
C ILE A 105 -8.31 -7.27 -8.27
N TYR A 106 -8.04 -6.39 -9.22
CA TYR A 106 -7.34 -6.73 -10.47
C TYR A 106 -5.98 -7.37 -10.22
N VAL A 107 -5.15 -6.80 -9.34
CA VAL A 107 -3.83 -7.35 -8.98
C VAL A 107 -3.95 -8.74 -8.37
N GLY A 108 -4.98 -9.01 -7.57
CA GLY A 108 -5.27 -10.33 -7.00
C GLY A 108 -5.46 -11.44 -8.04
N PHE A 109 -5.84 -11.09 -9.27
CA PHE A 109 -5.96 -12.02 -10.40
C PHE A 109 -4.68 -12.10 -11.26
N THR A 110 -3.58 -11.48 -10.86
CA THR A 110 -2.29 -11.48 -11.59
C THR A 110 -1.19 -12.15 -10.77
N ASN A 111 -0.10 -12.52 -11.44
CA ASN A 111 1.14 -12.96 -10.80
C ASN A 111 2.07 -11.80 -10.42
N TYR A 112 1.57 -10.57 -10.32
CA TYR A 112 2.39 -9.39 -10.02
C TYR A 112 3.17 -9.56 -8.73
N GLY A 113 4.50 -9.39 -8.82
CA GLY A 113 5.42 -9.59 -7.70
C GLY A 113 6.86 -9.41 -8.13
N ASP A 114 7.80 -9.69 -7.23
CA ASP A 114 9.22 -9.69 -7.56
C ASP A 114 9.49 -10.69 -8.69
N GLY A 115 10.21 -10.21 -9.70
CA GLY A 115 10.49 -11.00 -10.90
C GLY A 115 9.35 -11.06 -11.92
N HIS A 116 8.16 -10.48 -11.65
CA HIS A 116 7.00 -10.45 -12.55
C HIS A 116 6.43 -9.05 -12.73
N ASN A 117 7.31 -8.05 -12.91
CA ASN A 117 6.93 -6.64 -12.95
C ASN A 117 6.76 -6.09 -14.37
N GLY A 118 7.46 -6.66 -15.35
CA GLY A 118 7.54 -6.17 -16.73
C GLY A 118 6.68 -6.95 -17.71
N SER A 119 6.81 -6.58 -18.98
CA SER A 119 6.26 -7.31 -20.11
C SER A 119 7.10 -8.56 -20.44
N ARG A 120 6.59 -9.42 -21.33
CA ARG A 120 7.31 -10.58 -21.82
C ARG A 120 8.60 -10.20 -22.54
N ASP A 121 8.58 -9.13 -23.34
CA ASP A 121 9.76 -8.67 -24.08
C ASP A 121 10.84 -8.13 -23.12
N ASP A 122 10.44 -7.44 -22.04
CA ASP A 122 11.35 -7.01 -20.98
C ASP A 122 12.00 -8.22 -20.28
N ALA A 123 11.22 -9.26 -20.00
CA ALA A 123 11.72 -10.49 -19.37
C ALA A 123 12.70 -11.21 -20.29
N VAL A 124 12.38 -11.37 -21.57
CA VAL A 124 13.29 -11.95 -22.58
C VAL A 124 14.61 -11.19 -22.62
N ALA A 125 14.54 -9.85 -22.74
CA ALA A 125 15.74 -9.01 -22.76
C ALA A 125 16.54 -9.11 -21.45
N ALA A 126 15.86 -9.21 -20.30
CA ALA A 126 16.53 -9.36 -19.01
C ALA A 126 17.17 -10.75 -18.85
N ILE A 127 16.49 -11.83 -19.25
CA ILE A 127 17.05 -13.19 -19.24
C ILE A 127 18.31 -13.26 -20.12
N GLN A 128 18.24 -12.73 -21.34
CA GLN A 128 19.40 -12.69 -22.23
C GLN A 128 20.54 -11.85 -21.64
N ARG A 129 20.22 -10.76 -20.92
CA ARG A 129 21.22 -9.94 -20.23
C ARG A 129 21.84 -10.60 -19.01
N ASN A 130 21.10 -11.43 -18.29
CA ASN A 130 21.58 -12.09 -17.07
C ASN A 130 22.40 -13.35 -17.39
N HIS A 131 22.13 -13.97 -18.53
CA HIS A 131 22.81 -15.18 -18.99
C HIS A 131 23.80 -14.83 -20.11
N GLN A 132 24.96 -14.30 -19.74
CA GLN A 132 26.00 -13.85 -20.64
C GLN A 132 27.32 -14.53 -20.32
N GLU A 133 28.06 -14.87 -21.34
CA GLU A 133 29.43 -15.36 -21.20
C GLU A 133 30.36 -14.52 -22.04
N ARG A 134 31.57 -14.35 -21.55
CA ARG A 134 32.65 -13.74 -22.36
C ARG A 134 32.94 -14.68 -23.53
N VAL A 135 33.09 -14.09 -24.72
CA VAL A 135 33.48 -14.87 -25.91
C VAL A 135 34.86 -15.52 -25.66
N PRO A 136 34.95 -16.86 -25.72
CA PRO A 136 36.21 -17.55 -25.52
C PRO A 136 37.24 -17.03 -26.53
N ASN A 137 38.48 -16.75 -26.08
CA ASN A 137 39.57 -16.24 -26.89
C ASN A 137 39.36 -14.87 -27.56
N ALA A 138 38.28 -14.14 -27.26
CA ALA A 138 38.14 -12.77 -27.72
C ALA A 138 39.21 -11.88 -27.06
N PRO A 139 39.89 -11.03 -27.84
CA PRO A 139 40.92 -10.15 -27.32
C PRO A 139 40.32 -9.13 -26.35
N ALA A 140 41.17 -8.62 -25.43
CA ALA A 140 40.82 -7.47 -24.64
C ALA A 140 40.93 -6.20 -25.48
N TYR A 141 39.86 -5.41 -25.54
CA TYR A 141 39.86 -4.12 -26.24
C TYR A 141 40.31 -3.03 -25.26
N ASN A 142 41.28 -2.21 -25.66
CA ASN A 142 41.53 -0.96 -24.94
C ASN A 142 40.29 -0.06 -25.07
N SER A 143 39.76 0.41 -23.96
CA SER A 143 38.52 1.19 -23.98
C SER A 143 38.65 2.52 -23.24
N SER A 144 37.83 3.45 -23.62
CA SER A 144 37.57 4.70 -22.91
C SER A 144 36.05 4.93 -22.85
N VAL A 145 35.56 5.40 -21.72
CA VAL A 145 34.14 5.76 -21.57
C VAL A 145 33.99 7.23 -21.95
N ALA A 146 32.96 7.54 -22.68
CA ALA A 146 32.66 8.89 -23.13
C ALA A 146 31.16 9.18 -23.02
N GLU A 147 30.79 10.43 -23.25
CA GLU A 147 29.40 10.85 -23.43
C GLU A 147 29.20 11.40 -24.84
N LYS A 148 28.07 11.04 -25.45
CA LYS A 148 27.54 11.60 -26.68
C LYS A 148 26.06 11.96 -26.45
N ASP A 149 25.71 13.21 -26.70
CA ASP A 149 24.34 13.72 -26.53
C ASP A 149 23.72 13.39 -25.15
N GLY A 150 24.55 13.50 -24.09
CA GLY A 150 24.13 13.21 -22.69
C GLY A 150 23.98 11.72 -22.36
N LYS A 151 24.36 10.81 -23.26
CA LYS A 151 24.33 9.36 -23.06
C LYS A 151 25.70 8.77 -22.97
N LEU A 152 25.88 7.74 -22.13
CA LEU A 152 27.15 7.01 -22.07
C LEU A 152 27.44 6.31 -23.40
N ALA A 153 28.66 6.41 -23.82
CA ALA A 153 29.23 5.76 -25.00
C ALA A 153 30.49 5.00 -24.60
N LEU A 154 30.79 3.92 -25.31
CA LEU A 154 32.03 3.19 -25.19
C LEU A 154 32.84 3.38 -26.48
N ILE A 155 34.09 3.79 -26.32
CA ILE A 155 35.04 3.89 -27.39
C ILE A 155 36.02 2.74 -27.18
N VAL A 156 36.26 1.95 -28.21
CA VAL A 156 37.19 0.80 -28.18
C VAL A 156 38.19 0.88 -29.29
N ILE A 157 39.38 0.35 -29.04
CA ILE A 157 40.43 0.19 -30.05
C ILE A 157 40.52 -1.30 -30.38
N ASP A 158 40.22 -1.64 -31.63
CA ASP A 158 40.33 -3.01 -32.11
C ASP A 158 41.80 -3.46 -32.05
N PRO A 159 42.12 -4.50 -31.28
CA PRO A 159 43.52 -4.93 -31.12
C PRO A 159 44.15 -5.50 -32.40
N GLY A 160 43.34 -6.01 -33.32
CA GLY A 160 43.82 -6.56 -34.62
C GLY A 160 44.03 -5.49 -35.66
N THR A 161 43.02 -4.64 -35.88
CA THR A 161 43.05 -3.61 -36.95
C THR A 161 43.54 -2.25 -36.46
N LYS A 162 43.67 -2.04 -35.14
CA LYS A 162 43.99 -0.76 -34.47
C LYS A 162 43.04 0.38 -34.83
N LYS A 163 41.88 0.07 -35.41
CA LYS A 163 40.84 1.06 -35.70
C LYS A 163 40.09 1.43 -34.43
N VAL A 164 39.79 2.72 -34.31
CA VAL A 164 38.95 3.22 -33.24
C VAL A 164 37.47 3.06 -33.64
N GLN A 165 36.70 2.47 -32.75
CA GLN A 165 35.24 2.31 -32.90
C GLN A 165 34.55 2.90 -31.72
N ALA A 166 33.40 3.50 -31.94
CA ALA A 166 32.56 4.05 -30.85
C ALA A 166 31.12 3.62 -31.03
N GLY A 167 30.45 3.40 -29.92
CA GLY A 167 29.03 3.04 -29.90
C GLY A 167 28.34 3.43 -28.59
N THR A 168 27.04 3.40 -28.63
CA THR A 168 26.16 3.64 -27.46
C THR A 168 25.27 2.40 -27.22
N PRO A 169 24.53 2.30 -26.12
CA PRO A 169 23.60 1.18 -25.92
C PRO A 169 22.59 0.98 -27.05
N ASN A 170 22.29 2.05 -27.78
CA ASN A 170 21.30 2.04 -28.88
C ASN A 170 21.95 2.07 -30.29
N GLN A 171 23.25 2.25 -30.37
CA GLN A 171 24.00 2.30 -31.64
C GLN A 171 25.18 1.33 -31.57
N PRO A 172 25.32 0.42 -32.54
CA PRO A 172 26.43 -0.53 -32.57
C PRO A 172 27.77 0.18 -32.68
N LEU A 173 28.84 -0.57 -32.47
CA LEU A 173 30.20 -0.09 -32.72
C LEU A 173 30.36 0.25 -34.19
N GLU A 174 30.72 1.49 -34.48
CA GLU A 174 31.04 1.97 -35.82
C GLU A 174 32.43 2.59 -35.81
N PRO A 175 33.22 2.43 -36.89
CA PRO A 175 34.54 3.07 -37.02
C PRO A 175 34.39 4.60 -36.95
N VAL A 176 35.28 5.25 -36.20
CA VAL A 176 35.32 6.70 -36.05
C VAL A 176 36.73 7.22 -36.34
N GLU A 177 36.79 8.30 -37.10
CA GLU A 177 38.06 8.94 -37.47
C GLU A 177 38.36 10.15 -36.57
N GLY A 178 39.62 10.57 -36.49
CA GLY A 178 40.02 11.76 -35.75
C GLY A 178 40.27 11.55 -34.27
N ALA A 179 40.47 10.32 -33.82
CA ALA A 179 40.78 10.02 -32.42
C ALA A 179 42.26 10.36 -32.09
N GLU A 180 42.47 11.14 -31.06
CA GLU A 180 43.79 11.42 -30.50
C GLU A 180 44.09 10.43 -29.36
N LEU A 181 45.23 9.75 -29.46
CA LEU A 181 45.72 8.83 -28.44
C LEU A 181 46.74 9.51 -27.51
N ASN A 182 46.74 9.15 -26.24
CA ASN A 182 47.79 9.54 -25.31
C ASN A 182 49.02 8.60 -25.41
N SER A 183 50.11 8.91 -24.68
CA SER A 183 51.33 8.10 -24.63
C SER A 183 51.13 6.65 -24.15
N LEU A 184 49.99 6.36 -23.50
CA LEU A 184 49.61 5.02 -23.01
C LEU A 184 48.68 4.28 -23.99
N GLY A 185 48.46 4.80 -25.19
CA GLY A 185 47.55 4.21 -26.17
C GLY A 185 46.06 4.28 -25.81
N LYS A 186 45.67 5.18 -24.92
CA LYS A 186 44.27 5.45 -24.58
C LYS A 186 43.76 6.66 -25.33
N ILE A 187 42.48 6.71 -25.58
CA ILE A 187 41.81 7.81 -26.26
C ILE A 187 41.80 9.04 -25.36
N LYS A 188 42.43 10.12 -25.81
CA LYS A 188 42.47 11.42 -25.15
C LYS A 188 41.34 12.31 -25.61
N ASN A 189 41.08 12.33 -26.91
CA ASN A 189 40.04 13.15 -27.51
C ASN A 189 39.42 12.44 -28.72
N LEU A 190 38.10 12.63 -28.93
CA LEU A 190 37.38 12.15 -30.10
C LEU A 190 36.33 13.19 -30.49
N PRO A 191 36.32 13.71 -31.73
CA PRO A 191 35.32 14.67 -32.16
C PRO A 191 33.88 14.15 -31.95
N GLY A 192 33.03 14.97 -31.33
CA GLY A 192 31.65 14.62 -31.05
C GLY A 192 31.42 13.74 -29.79
N TYR A 193 32.48 13.41 -29.03
CA TYR A 193 32.41 12.65 -27.79
C TYR A 193 33.18 13.36 -26.66
N ARG A 194 32.58 13.48 -25.48
CA ARG A 194 33.29 13.94 -24.28
C ARG A 194 33.87 12.73 -23.54
N VAL A 195 35.18 12.50 -23.70
CA VAL A 195 35.86 11.41 -22.99
C VAL A 195 35.85 11.69 -21.48
N LEU A 196 35.39 10.73 -20.68
CA LEU A 196 35.28 10.90 -19.25
C LEU A 196 36.64 10.69 -18.56
N PRO A 197 37.04 11.59 -17.64
CA PRO A 197 38.23 11.38 -16.82
C PRO A 197 38.00 10.23 -15.82
N PHE A 198 39.11 9.63 -15.35
CA PHE A 198 39.04 8.48 -14.45
C PHE A 198 38.21 8.75 -13.17
N SER A 199 38.25 9.96 -12.65
CA SER A 199 37.43 10.35 -11.48
C SER A 199 35.93 10.24 -11.73
N GLU A 200 35.43 10.68 -12.90
CA GLU A 200 34.03 10.55 -13.30
C GLU A 200 33.67 9.09 -13.60
N VAL A 201 34.56 8.33 -14.22
CA VAL A 201 34.38 6.89 -14.46
C VAL A 201 34.22 6.13 -13.13
N SER A 202 35.03 6.48 -12.13
CA SER A 202 34.95 5.87 -10.80
C SER A 202 33.63 6.23 -10.06
N GLN A 203 33.20 7.48 -10.13
CA GLN A 203 31.94 7.91 -9.52
C GLN A 203 30.71 7.25 -10.16
N ARG A 204 30.76 6.99 -11.47
CA ARG A 204 29.69 6.38 -12.25
C ARG A 204 29.91 4.88 -12.52
N SER A 205 30.72 4.21 -11.69
CA SER A 205 31.10 2.80 -11.90
C SER A 205 29.90 1.85 -12.04
N ASN A 206 28.81 2.08 -11.29
CA ASN A 206 27.58 1.30 -11.40
C ASN A 206 26.90 1.44 -12.78
N GLU A 207 26.81 2.65 -13.32
CA GLU A 207 26.24 2.89 -14.65
C GLU A 207 27.13 2.29 -15.75
N ILE A 208 28.45 2.49 -15.62
CA ILE A 208 29.45 2.00 -16.57
C ILE A 208 29.51 0.47 -16.60
N SER A 209 29.38 -0.17 -15.44
CA SER A 209 29.33 -1.63 -15.34
C SER A 209 28.11 -2.24 -16.03
N GLN A 210 27.05 -1.45 -16.20
CA GLN A 210 25.83 -1.83 -16.93
C GLN A 210 25.86 -1.42 -18.40
N LEU A 211 26.88 -0.64 -18.83
CA LEU A 211 27.02 -0.19 -20.21
C LEU A 211 27.28 -1.38 -21.13
N ARG A 212 26.45 -1.54 -22.13
CA ARG A 212 26.54 -2.59 -23.16
C ARG A 212 26.36 -1.94 -24.52
N VAL A 213 27.36 -2.11 -25.35
CA VAL A 213 27.35 -1.57 -26.70
C VAL A 213 27.31 -2.73 -27.70
N PRO A 214 26.29 -2.83 -28.56
CA PRO A 214 26.20 -3.90 -29.54
C PRO A 214 27.43 -3.91 -30.45
N VAL A 215 27.95 -5.09 -30.77
CA VAL A 215 29.07 -5.24 -31.72
C VAL A 215 28.63 -4.92 -33.15
N SER A 216 27.41 -5.31 -33.50
CA SER A 216 26.83 -5.04 -34.82
C SER A 216 25.33 -4.76 -34.71
N LYS A 217 24.69 -4.46 -35.86
CA LYS A 217 23.21 -4.32 -35.92
C LYS A 217 22.46 -5.65 -35.70
N ASP A 218 23.16 -6.77 -35.85
CA ASP A 218 22.61 -8.09 -35.52
C ASP A 218 22.75 -8.36 -34.01
N SER A 219 21.62 -8.51 -33.34
CA SER A 219 21.57 -8.78 -31.89
C SER A 219 22.23 -10.11 -31.49
N SER A 220 22.43 -11.03 -32.44
CA SER A 220 23.11 -12.31 -32.20
C SER A 220 24.64 -12.19 -32.14
N ALA A 221 25.20 -11.11 -32.69
CA ALA A 221 26.66 -10.88 -32.75
C ALA A 221 27.27 -10.52 -31.38
N GLY A 222 26.46 -10.32 -30.36
CA GLY A 222 26.92 -9.97 -29.00
C GLY A 222 27.11 -8.47 -28.78
N PHE A 223 27.77 -8.15 -27.67
CA PHE A 223 28.02 -6.76 -27.28
C PHE A 223 29.36 -6.65 -26.54
N ILE A 224 29.91 -5.45 -26.54
CA ILE A 224 31.11 -5.13 -25.77
C ILE A 224 30.69 -4.46 -24.44
N ARG A 225 31.37 -4.86 -23.37
CA ARG A 225 31.17 -4.36 -22.01
C ARG A 225 32.51 -4.08 -21.34
N THR A 226 32.51 -3.03 -20.53
CA THR A 226 33.63 -2.70 -19.63
C THR A 226 33.20 -2.68 -18.18
N THR A 227 34.06 -3.05 -17.25
CA THR A 227 33.86 -2.91 -15.82
C THR A 227 34.68 -1.78 -15.22
N THR A 228 35.86 -1.54 -15.78
CA THR A 228 36.83 -0.56 -15.27
C THR A 228 36.92 0.71 -16.13
N GLY A 229 36.25 0.73 -17.30
CA GLY A 229 36.34 1.81 -18.27
C GLY A 229 37.62 1.77 -19.13
N SER A 230 38.65 1.01 -18.74
CA SER A 230 39.94 0.97 -19.41
C SER A 230 40.14 -0.25 -20.32
N GLN A 231 39.45 -1.33 -20.02
CA GLN A 231 39.40 -2.54 -20.84
C GLN A 231 37.97 -2.98 -21.05
N ALA A 232 37.68 -3.42 -22.26
CA ALA A 232 36.38 -3.96 -22.61
C ALA A 232 36.54 -5.36 -23.21
N PHE A 233 35.51 -6.16 -23.04
CA PHE A 233 35.47 -7.55 -23.50
C PHE A 233 34.16 -7.81 -24.21
N GLU A 234 34.24 -8.72 -25.16
CA GLU A 234 33.08 -9.16 -25.93
C GLU A 234 32.33 -10.25 -25.21
N PHE A 235 31.01 -10.09 -25.15
CA PHE A 235 30.07 -11.02 -24.50
C PHE A 235 28.98 -11.43 -25.47
N ILE A 236 28.55 -12.68 -25.37
CA ILE A 236 27.39 -13.21 -26.07
C ILE A 236 26.38 -13.73 -25.06
N SER A 237 25.10 -13.64 -25.41
CA SER A 237 24.08 -14.27 -24.63
C SER A 237 24.16 -15.80 -24.76
N THR A 238 24.06 -16.50 -23.64
CA THR A 238 23.95 -17.97 -23.64
C THR A 238 22.54 -18.46 -23.89
N MET A 239 21.59 -17.53 -24.01
CA MET A 239 20.19 -17.77 -24.23
C MET A 239 19.75 -17.20 -25.56
N THR A 240 19.16 -18.06 -26.41
CA THR A 240 18.59 -17.68 -27.70
C THR A 240 17.07 -17.70 -27.59
N TYR A 241 16.41 -16.61 -27.98
CA TYR A 241 14.94 -16.51 -28.00
C TYR A 241 14.42 -16.71 -29.44
N ASP A 242 13.60 -17.73 -29.64
CA ASP A 242 12.84 -17.90 -30.87
C ASP A 242 11.47 -17.22 -30.74
N LYS A 243 11.31 -16.09 -31.42
CA LYS A 243 10.08 -15.30 -31.39
C LYS A 243 8.89 -16.03 -32.04
N LYS A 244 9.13 -16.91 -33.03
CA LYS A 244 8.06 -17.65 -33.72
C LYS A 244 7.56 -18.80 -32.88
N ALA A 245 8.48 -19.58 -32.28
CA ALA A 245 8.14 -20.67 -31.39
C ALA A 245 7.77 -20.21 -29.96
N GLY A 246 8.11 -18.97 -29.59
CA GLY A 246 7.90 -18.43 -28.26
C GLY A 246 8.72 -19.15 -27.18
N THR A 247 9.91 -19.67 -27.54
CA THR A 247 10.75 -20.48 -26.66
C THR A 247 12.11 -19.85 -26.44
N MET A 248 12.70 -20.12 -25.28
CA MET A 248 14.07 -19.76 -24.94
C MET A 248 14.92 -21.05 -24.94
N THR A 249 16.10 -21.01 -25.54
CA THR A 249 16.99 -22.18 -25.61
C THR A 249 18.37 -21.81 -25.05
N ASP A 250 18.94 -22.64 -24.18
CA ASP A 250 20.30 -22.46 -23.67
C ASP A 250 21.34 -23.09 -24.61
N LYS A 251 22.62 -22.82 -24.38
CA LYS A 251 23.74 -23.39 -25.14
C LYS A 251 23.80 -24.94 -25.11
N LYS A 252 23.18 -25.57 -24.11
CA LYS A 252 23.13 -27.03 -23.97
C LYS A 252 21.95 -27.64 -24.74
N GLY A 253 21.16 -26.83 -25.45
CA GLY A 253 19.98 -27.25 -26.17
C GLY A 253 18.75 -27.43 -25.29
N THR A 254 18.76 -27.03 -24.01
CA THR A 254 17.58 -27.10 -23.14
C THR A 254 16.57 -26.05 -23.57
N VAL A 255 15.38 -26.50 -23.92
CA VAL A 255 14.29 -25.63 -24.37
C VAL A 255 13.41 -25.27 -23.16
N TYR A 256 13.20 -23.97 -22.95
CA TYR A 256 12.31 -23.41 -21.96
C TYR A 256 11.06 -22.87 -22.65
N ARG A 257 9.90 -23.24 -22.19
CA ARG A 257 8.60 -22.84 -22.74
C ARG A 257 7.81 -22.00 -21.76
N ASP A 258 6.95 -21.15 -22.28
CA ASP A 258 6.00 -20.40 -21.45
C ASP A 258 5.06 -21.37 -20.72
N ASN A 259 5.02 -21.25 -19.39
CA ASN A 259 4.16 -22.07 -18.53
C ASN A 259 2.72 -21.51 -18.39
N GLY A 260 2.38 -20.45 -19.14
CA GLY A 260 1.11 -19.73 -19.01
C GLY A 260 0.94 -18.93 -17.72
N ARG A 261 1.99 -18.88 -16.89
CA ARG A 261 2.02 -18.13 -15.62
C ARG A 261 3.11 -17.07 -15.57
N GLY A 262 3.66 -16.72 -16.73
CA GLY A 262 4.63 -15.65 -16.86
C GLY A 262 6.08 -16.04 -16.60
N ASN A 263 6.44 -17.33 -16.76
CA ASN A 263 7.83 -17.79 -16.72
C ASN A 263 8.13 -18.72 -17.90
N PHE A 264 9.39 -18.72 -18.31
CA PHE A 264 9.95 -19.77 -19.15
C PHE A 264 10.39 -20.93 -18.25
N VAL A 265 9.87 -22.14 -18.50
CA VAL A 265 10.15 -23.34 -17.70
C VAL A 265 10.63 -24.47 -18.62
N SER A 266 11.68 -25.18 -18.20
CA SER A 266 12.19 -26.37 -18.88
C SER A 266 11.33 -27.62 -18.58
N ALA A 267 11.51 -28.68 -19.36
CA ALA A 267 10.86 -29.97 -19.09
C ALA A 267 11.23 -30.57 -17.72
N SER A 268 12.41 -30.21 -17.16
CA SER A 268 12.84 -30.62 -15.82
C SER A 268 12.27 -29.74 -14.68
N GLY A 269 11.45 -28.74 -14.98
CA GLY A 269 10.85 -27.85 -14.00
C GLY A 269 11.73 -26.64 -13.62
N LYS A 270 12.90 -26.45 -14.22
CA LYS A 270 13.73 -25.29 -13.96
C LYS A 270 13.14 -24.07 -14.64
N SER A 271 12.87 -22.99 -13.87
CA SER A 271 12.39 -21.70 -14.38
C SER A 271 13.53 -20.73 -14.65
N LEU A 272 13.35 -19.85 -15.65
CA LEU A 272 14.20 -18.69 -15.90
C LEU A 272 13.62 -17.46 -15.24
N GLU A 273 14.48 -16.63 -14.68
CA GLU A 273 14.14 -15.34 -14.04
C GLU A 273 14.85 -14.19 -14.75
N PRO A 274 14.19 -13.03 -14.82
CA PRO A 274 12.83 -12.72 -14.36
C PRO A 274 11.75 -13.29 -15.27
N GLY A 275 10.54 -13.44 -14.71
CA GLY A 275 9.33 -13.67 -15.48
C GLY A 275 8.67 -12.36 -15.94
N TRP A 276 7.39 -12.44 -16.34
CA TRP A 276 6.58 -11.28 -16.75
C TRP A 276 5.18 -11.33 -16.15
N LYS A 277 4.55 -10.16 -16.08
CA LYS A 277 3.22 -10.01 -15.51
C LYS A 277 2.15 -10.58 -16.45
N VAL A 278 1.31 -11.49 -15.91
CA VAL A 278 0.14 -12.07 -16.58
C VAL A 278 -1.05 -12.20 -15.64
N THR A 279 -2.24 -12.34 -16.20
CA THR A 279 -3.43 -12.74 -15.43
C THR A 279 -3.39 -14.24 -15.17
N VAL A 280 -3.54 -14.63 -13.89
CA VAL A 280 -3.53 -16.04 -13.46
C VAL A 280 -4.89 -16.52 -12.94
N GLY A 281 -5.94 -15.73 -13.18
CA GLY A 281 -7.29 -16.03 -12.71
C GLY A 281 -7.35 -16.22 -11.19
N PHE A 282 -8.08 -17.20 -10.72
CA PHE A 282 -8.26 -17.48 -9.28
C PHE A 282 -7.08 -18.19 -8.61
N PHE A 283 -5.93 -18.28 -9.27
CA PHE A 283 -4.78 -19.04 -8.73
C PHE A 283 -4.35 -18.55 -7.34
N ASN A 284 -4.22 -17.24 -7.13
CA ASN A 284 -3.81 -16.69 -5.83
C ASN A 284 -4.84 -16.96 -4.74
N PHE A 285 -6.13 -16.87 -5.06
CA PHE A 285 -7.21 -17.20 -4.12
C PHE A 285 -7.19 -18.69 -3.76
N LYS A 286 -6.98 -19.56 -4.75
CA LYS A 286 -6.82 -20.99 -4.52
C LYS A 286 -5.59 -21.27 -3.67
N LYS A 287 -4.43 -20.68 -3.99
CA LYS A 287 -3.18 -20.80 -3.22
C LYS A 287 -3.40 -20.39 -1.76
N ALA A 288 -4.06 -19.24 -1.52
CA ALA A 288 -4.37 -18.75 -0.17
C ALA A 288 -5.17 -19.76 0.67
N LEU A 289 -6.08 -20.54 0.04
CA LEU A 289 -7.03 -21.42 0.73
C LEU A 289 -6.61 -22.90 0.73
N THR A 290 -5.74 -23.34 -0.19
CA THR A 290 -5.41 -24.77 -0.36
C THR A 290 -3.94 -25.10 -0.13
N ASP A 291 -3.02 -24.16 -0.29
CA ASP A 291 -1.59 -24.40 -0.07
C ASP A 291 -1.31 -24.56 1.42
N HIS A 292 -0.74 -25.69 1.84
CA HIS A 292 -0.48 -26.01 3.24
C HIS A 292 0.46 -24.99 3.93
N GLY A 293 1.47 -24.50 3.22
CA GLY A 293 2.41 -23.50 3.75
C GLY A 293 1.81 -22.11 3.93
N VAL A 294 0.66 -21.84 3.29
CA VAL A 294 -0.04 -20.56 3.30
C VAL A 294 -1.32 -20.62 4.14
N ARG A 295 -2.13 -21.66 3.94
CA ARG A 295 -3.44 -21.82 4.61
C ARG A 295 -3.32 -21.92 6.12
N GLY A 296 -2.38 -22.72 6.64
CA GLY A 296 -2.19 -22.90 8.08
C GLY A 296 -1.95 -21.59 8.82
N PRO A 297 -0.91 -20.83 8.44
CA PRO A 297 -0.66 -19.49 8.97
C PRO A 297 -1.84 -18.54 8.79
N PHE A 298 -2.45 -18.51 7.61
CA PHE A 298 -3.61 -17.66 7.32
C PHE A 298 -4.76 -17.90 8.29
N LEU A 299 -5.13 -19.15 8.55
CA LEU A 299 -6.22 -19.48 9.49
C LEU A 299 -5.87 -19.11 10.94
N ARG A 300 -4.61 -19.34 11.37
CA ARG A 300 -4.15 -18.95 12.72
C ARG A 300 -4.16 -17.43 12.91
N VAL A 301 -3.67 -16.69 11.92
CA VAL A 301 -3.70 -15.23 11.92
C VAL A 301 -5.14 -14.71 11.88
N THR A 302 -6.01 -15.33 11.08
CA THR A 302 -7.44 -14.98 11.03
C THR A 302 -8.09 -15.16 12.39
N ALA A 303 -7.94 -16.34 13.01
CA ALA A 303 -8.51 -16.62 14.34
C ALA A 303 -8.00 -15.63 15.41
N TRP A 304 -6.71 -15.32 15.37
CA TRP A 304 -6.13 -14.32 16.27
C TRP A 304 -6.64 -12.91 16.00
N THR A 305 -6.79 -12.50 14.74
CA THR A 305 -7.34 -11.19 14.38
C THR A 305 -8.73 -10.97 14.97
N PHE A 306 -9.60 -11.99 14.87
CA PHE A 306 -10.92 -11.95 15.50
C PHE A 306 -10.85 -11.88 17.01
N ALA A 307 -10.05 -12.76 17.62
CA ALA A 307 -9.86 -12.78 19.07
C ALA A 307 -9.31 -11.44 19.58
N PHE A 308 -8.29 -10.88 18.90
CA PHE A 308 -7.72 -9.59 19.24
C PHE A 308 -8.75 -8.46 19.14
N ALA A 309 -9.49 -8.37 18.05
CA ALA A 309 -10.49 -7.31 17.86
C ALA A 309 -11.61 -7.39 18.90
N VAL A 310 -12.15 -8.58 19.16
CA VAL A 310 -13.21 -8.79 20.16
C VAL A 310 -12.70 -8.50 21.58
N LEU A 311 -11.56 -9.09 21.97
CA LEU A 311 -10.98 -8.89 23.30
C LEU A 311 -10.59 -7.43 23.53
N SER A 312 -10.06 -6.75 22.51
CA SER A 312 -9.73 -5.33 22.57
C SER A 312 -10.96 -4.48 22.87
N VAL A 313 -12.07 -4.69 22.16
CA VAL A 313 -13.31 -3.95 22.38
C VAL A 313 -13.87 -4.25 23.77
N LEU A 314 -13.95 -5.52 24.14
CA LEU A 314 -14.51 -5.92 25.44
C LEU A 314 -13.71 -5.36 26.62
N THR A 315 -12.38 -5.47 26.58
CA THR A 315 -11.53 -5.02 27.69
C THR A 315 -11.47 -3.49 27.79
N THR A 316 -11.34 -2.80 26.65
CA THR A 316 -11.32 -1.32 26.64
C THR A 316 -12.67 -0.74 27.03
N PHE A 317 -13.77 -1.33 26.56
CA PHE A 317 -15.13 -0.91 26.95
C PHE A 317 -15.41 -1.19 28.42
N ALA A 318 -15.09 -2.39 28.92
CA ALA A 318 -15.29 -2.75 30.32
C ALA A 318 -14.54 -1.79 31.26
N LEU A 319 -13.26 -1.53 31.00
CA LEU A 319 -12.46 -0.59 31.79
C LEU A 319 -12.95 0.84 31.64
N GLY A 320 -13.21 1.29 30.40
CA GLY A 320 -13.71 2.64 30.14
C GLY A 320 -15.05 2.92 30.78
N LEU A 321 -15.99 1.97 30.70
CA LEU A 321 -17.31 2.08 31.37
C LEU A 321 -17.18 2.04 32.88
N ALA A 322 -16.36 1.15 33.44
CA ALA A 322 -16.14 1.09 34.90
C ALA A 322 -15.60 2.42 35.45
N LEU A 323 -14.61 2.99 34.77
CA LEU A 323 -14.05 4.31 35.10
C LEU A 323 -15.11 5.42 34.91
N ALA A 324 -15.89 5.37 33.83
CA ALA A 324 -16.97 6.34 33.60
C ALA A 324 -18.02 6.31 34.72
N LEU A 325 -18.40 5.12 35.18
CA LEU A 325 -19.33 4.98 36.32
C LEU A 325 -18.72 5.53 37.62
N LEU A 326 -17.43 5.25 37.87
CA LEU A 326 -16.72 5.71 39.04
C LEU A 326 -16.56 7.24 39.06
N PHE A 327 -16.15 7.82 37.96
CA PHE A 327 -15.88 9.26 37.84
C PHE A 327 -17.08 10.11 37.40
N ASN A 328 -18.30 9.53 37.33
CA ASN A 328 -19.51 10.27 37.03
C ASN A 328 -20.23 10.76 38.30
N ASP A 329 -19.72 10.46 39.49
CA ASP A 329 -20.29 10.92 40.75
C ASP A 329 -19.97 12.42 40.95
N ALA A 330 -21.04 13.24 41.01
CA ALA A 330 -20.93 14.69 41.20
C ALA A 330 -20.32 15.08 42.57
N SER A 331 -20.39 14.20 43.59
CA SER A 331 -19.81 14.43 44.91
C SER A 331 -18.28 14.27 44.97
N MET A 332 -17.68 13.73 43.92
CA MET A 332 -16.25 13.43 43.87
C MET A 332 -15.38 14.68 43.76
N LYS A 333 -14.55 14.93 44.77
CA LYS A 333 -13.58 16.03 44.78
C LYS A 333 -12.47 15.75 43.73
N GLY A 334 -12.11 16.76 42.96
CA GLY A 334 -11.03 16.62 41.94
C GLY A 334 -11.43 15.90 40.66
N GLN A 335 -12.72 15.63 40.42
CA GLN A 335 -13.24 14.92 39.27
C GLN A 335 -12.64 15.39 37.90
N LYS A 336 -12.51 16.71 37.69
CA LYS A 336 -11.94 17.28 36.48
C LYS A 336 -10.49 16.84 36.25
N THR A 337 -9.67 16.86 37.31
CA THR A 337 -8.27 16.46 37.25
C THR A 337 -8.13 14.98 36.92
N TYR A 338 -8.88 14.11 37.58
CA TYR A 338 -8.85 12.67 37.28
C TYR A 338 -9.28 12.37 35.84
N ARG A 339 -10.34 13.04 35.35
CA ARG A 339 -10.77 12.89 33.95
C ARG A 339 -9.67 13.28 32.96
N ILE A 340 -8.94 14.37 33.21
CA ILE A 340 -7.82 14.80 32.36
C ILE A 340 -6.69 13.77 32.41
N LEU A 341 -6.33 13.27 33.60
CA LEU A 341 -5.28 12.25 33.75
C LEU A 341 -5.61 10.94 33.02
N MET A 342 -6.89 10.52 33.05
CA MET A 342 -7.34 9.32 32.33
C MET A 342 -7.26 9.48 30.80
N LEU A 343 -7.22 10.71 30.29
CA LEU A 343 -7.09 10.97 28.85
C LEU A 343 -5.64 11.03 28.36
N LEU A 344 -4.66 11.10 29.25
CA LEU A 344 -3.25 11.20 28.86
C LEU A 344 -2.79 10.12 27.86
N PRO A 345 -3.12 8.83 28.03
CA PRO A 345 -2.68 7.81 27.08
C PRO A 345 -3.17 8.06 25.65
N TYR A 346 -4.36 8.67 25.51
CA TYR A 346 -4.94 8.98 24.20
C TYR A 346 -4.22 10.13 23.48
N ALA A 347 -3.52 11.00 24.22
CA ALA A 347 -2.75 12.10 23.64
C ALA A 347 -1.43 11.64 22.99
N PHE A 348 -0.94 10.44 23.31
CA PHE A 348 0.30 9.92 22.75
C PHE A 348 0.06 9.24 21.40
N PRO A 349 0.92 9.51 20.39
CA PRO A 349 0.86 8.81 19.13
C PRO A 349 1.06 7.29 19.31
N CYS A 350 0.16 6.49 18.75
CA CYS A 350 0.15 5.03 18.91
C CYS A 350 1.50 4.39 18.56
N PHE A 351 2.16 4.83 17.46
CA PHE A 351 3.43 4.25 17.03
C PHE A 351 4.58 4.48 18.02
N LEU A 352 4.66 5.68 18.63
CA LEU A 352 5.66 5.98 19.66
C LEU A 352 5.40 5.18 20.93
N SER A 353 4.14 5.14 21.36
CA SER A 353 3.75 4.35 22.53
C SER A 353 4.09 2.88 22.35
N ALA A 354 3.78 2.29 21.18
CA ALA A 354 4.08 0.90 20.90
C ALA A 354 5.58 0.61 20.95
N LEU A 355 6.44 1.50 20.43
CA LEU A 355 7.90 1.35 20.49
C LEU A 355 8.42 1.45 21.93
N VAL A 356 7.90 2.40 22.73
CA VAL A 356 8.28 2.51 24.15
C VAL A 356 7.87 1.26 24.91
N TRP A 357 6.64 0.77 24.72
CA TRP A 357 6.18 -0.47 25.34
C TRP A 357 7.01 -1.69 24.90
N SER A 358 7.43 -1.76 23.62
CA SER A 358 8.33 -2.81 23.13
C SER A 358 9.66 -2.82 23.91
N GLY A 359 10.23 -1.63 24.15
CA GLY A 359 11.42 -1.50 24.99
C GLY A 359 11.17 -1.87 26.46
N MET A 360 10.03 -1.47 27.02
CA MET A 360 9.64 -1.82 28.39
C MET A 360 9.41 -3.33 28.59
N PHE A 361 8.98 -4.04 27.55
CA PHE A 361 8.78 -5.49 27.52
C PHE A 361 10.06 -6.27 27.19
N ASN A 362 11.20 -5.61 27.01
CA ASN A 362 12.46 -6.33 26.81
C ASN A 362 12.71 -7.32 27.94
N GLN A 363 13.08 -8.56 27.60
CA GLN A 363 13.19 -9.65 28.56
C GLN A 363 14.32 -9.42 29.58
N GLU A 364 15.46 -8.89 29.13
CA GLU A 364 16.66 -8.73 29.96
C GLU A 364 16.73 -7.36 30.63
N PHE A 365 16.46 -6.29 29.88
CA PHE A 365 16.66 -4.91 30.32
C PHE A 365 15.38 -4.10 30.45
N GLY A 366 14.22 -4.71 30.16
CA GLY A 366 12.94 -4.01 30.16
C GLY A 366 12.50 -3.56 31.55
N PHE A 367 11.97 -2.34 31.63
CA PHE A 367 11.49 -1.74 32.87
C PHE A 367 10.48 -2.63 33.61
N ILE A 368 9.62 -3.35 32.90
CA ILE A 368 8.60 -4.20 33.50
C ILE A 368 9.25 -5.35 34.26
N ASN A 369 10.17 -6.07 33.64
CA ASN A 369 10.85 -7.21 34.28
C ASN A 369 11.79 -6.74 35.39
N GLN A 370 12.60 -5.71 35.14
CA GLN A 370 13.64 -5.30 36.09
C GLN A 370 13.09 -4.51 37.28
N VAL A 371 12.14 -3.59 37.05
CA VAL A 371 11.67 -2.68 38.09
C VAL A 371 10.34 -3.13 38.67
N LEU A 372 9.32 -3.37 37.84
CA LEU A 372 7.98 -3.71 38.33
C LEU A 372 7.88 -5.13 38.89
N LEU A 373 8.60 -6.08 38.28
CA LEU A 373 8.57 -7.50 38.66
C LEU A 373 9.82 -7.94 39.45
N GLY A 374 10.66 -7.00 39.88
CA GLY A 374 11.79 -7.30 40.75
C GLY A 374 12.85 -8.22 40.13
N GLY A 375 13.06 -8.18 38.83
CA GLY A 375 14.06 -8.99 38.12
C GLY A 375 13.52 -10.32 37.57
N VAL A 376 12.23 -10.61 37.67
CA VAL A 376 11.62 -11.80 37.06
C VAL A 376 11.65 -11.68 35.53
N SER A 377 12.32 -12.63 34.86
CA SER A 377 12.48 -12.62 33.40
C SER A 377 11.26 -13.26 32.69
N ILE A 378 10.25 -12.47 32.38
CA ILE A 378 9.11 -12.91 31.58
C ILE A 378 9.40 -12.67 30.09
N PRO A 379 9.23 -13.68 29.20
CA PRO A 379 9.50 -13.58 27.77
C PRO A 379 8.32 -12.92 27.03
N TRP A 380 8.10 -11.62 27.29
CA TRP A 380 6.94 -10.85 26.78
C TRP A 380 6.76 -10.89 25.27
N LEU A 381 7.86 -10.86 24.51
CA LEU A 381 7.81 -10.74 23.05
C LEU A 381 8.24 -12.03 22.32
N THR A 382 8.76 -13.01 23.06
CA THR A 382 9.31 -14.25 22.49
C THR A 382 8.42 -15.47 22.72
N ASN A 383 7.51 -15.44 23.69
CA ASN A 383 6.50 -16.48 23.88
C ASN A 383 5.20 -16.10 23.15
N PRO A 384 4.62 -17.00 22.31
CA PRO A 384 3.43 -16.69 21.50
C PRO A 384 2.22 -16.22 22.31
N TRP A 385 1.93 -16.81 23.46
CA TRP A 385 0.77 -16.48 24.27
C TRP A 385 0.98 -15.21 25.09
N ILE A 386 2.19 -15.07 25.66
CA ILE A 386 2.54 -13.88 26.43
C ILE A 386 2.62 -12.65 25.51
N ALA A 387 3.13 -12.81 24.29
CA ALA A 387 3.15 -11.73 23.31
C ALA A 387 1.74 -11.26 22.91
N LYS A 388 0.79 -12.18 22.79
CA LYS A 388 -0.63 -11.81 22.58
C LYS A 388 -1.21 -11.05 23.78
N ALA A 389 -0.88 -11.46 24.99
CA ALA A 389 -1.28 -10.74 26.21
C ALA A 389 -0.64 -9.35 26.26
N ALA A 390 0.65 -9.21 25.93
CA ALA A 390 1.34 -7.93 25.85
C ALA A 390 0.66 -6.98 24.86
N VAL A 391 0.29 -7.48 23.67
CA VAL A 391 -0.46 -6.70 22.68
C VAL A 391 -1.79 -6.22 23.23
N LEU A 392 -2.55 -7.08 23.91
CA LEU A 392 -3.84 -6.70 24.53
C LEU A 392 -3.67 -5.68 25.66
N ILE A 393 -2.64 -5.79 26.50
CA ILE A 393 -2.32 -4.83 27.56
C ILE A 393 -2.04 -3.45 26.98
N VAL A 394 -1.20 -3.37 25.96
CA VAL A 394 -0.87 -2.07 25.33
C VAL A 394 -2.10 -1.49 24.63
N ASN A 395 -2.87 -2.33 23.94
CA ASN A 395 -4.09 -1.88 23.29
C ASN A 395 -5.16 -1.41 24.31
N LEU A 396 -5.25 -2.09 25.44
CA LEU A 396 -6.10 -1.65 26.55
C LEU A 396 -5.70 -0.26 27.05
N TRP A 397 -4.39 -0.06 27.29
CA TRP A 397 -3.85 1.23 27.76
C TRP A 397 -4.08 2.38 26.75
N LEU A 398 -4.00 2.12 25.47
CA LEU A 398 -4.27 3.11 24.41
C LEU A 398 -5.76 3.37 24.20
N GLY A 399 -6.61 2.34 24.34
CA GLY A 399 -8.00 2.36 23.89
C GLY A 399 -9.01 2.71 25.00
N PHE A 400 -8.70 2.44 26.29
CA PHE A 400 -9.68 2.70 27.37
C PHE A 400 -10.09 4.18 27.48
N PRO A 401 -9.22 5.20 27.21
CA PRO A 401 -9.65 6.59 27.37
C PRO A 401 -10.76 6.99 26.39
N TYR A 402 -10.71 6.47 25.17
CA TYR A 402 -11.79 6.69 24.20
C TYR A 402 -13.11 6.10 24.73
N MET A 403 -13.09 4.85 25.20
CA MET A 403 -14.26 4.21 25.76
C MET A 403 -14.76 4.90 27.02
N PHE A 404 -13.87 5.48 27.82
CA PHE A 404 -14.21 6.30 28.98
C PHE A 404 -14.98 7.57 28.58
N ILE A 405 -14.53 8.30 27.54
CA ILE A 405 -15.20 9.52 27.07
C ILE A 405 -16.60 9.20 26.56
N VAL A 406 -16.72 8.23 25.65
CA VAL A 406 -18.00 7.90 25.02
C VAL A 406 -18.99 7.32 26.03
N SER A 407 -18.53 6.49 26.97
CA SER A 407 -19.36 5.98 28.08
C SER A 407 -19.81 7.09 29.03
N THR A 408 -18.94 8.06 29.33
CA THR A 408 -19.30 9.22 30.15
C THR A 408 -20.40 10.06 29.49
N GLY A 409 -20.25 10.34 28.17
CA GLY A 409 -21.27 11.06 27.41
C GLY A 409 -22.61 10.33 27.38
N ALA A 410 -22.58 9.02 27.14
CA ALA A 410 -23.78 8.18 27.15
C ALA A 410 -24.44 8.10 28.55
N LEU A 411 -23.64 8.03 29.62
CA LEU A 411 -24.19 8.05 31.00
C LEU A 411 -24.87 9.38 31.32
N GLN A 412 -24.38 10.49 30.83
CA GLN A 412 -24.94 11.83 31.04
C GLN A 412 -26.24 12.06 30.25
N SER A 413 -26.52 11.27 29.23
CA SER A 413 -27.76 11.35 28.44
C SER A 413 -28.95 10.63 29.14
N ILE A 414 -28.69 9.83 30.16
CA ILE A 414 -29.77 9.13 30.92
C ILE A 414 -30.46 10.14 31.85
N PRO A 415 -31.78 10.36 31.73
CA PRO A 415 -32.53 11.24 32.64
C PRO A 415 -32.40 10.82 34.11
N SER A 416 -32.13 11.79 34.99
CA SER A 416 -32.00 11.55 36.44
C SER A 416 -33.25 10.96 37.04
N ASP A 417 -34.45 11.38 36.55
CA ASP A 417 -35.75 10.97 37.03
C ASP A 417 -35.97 9.45 36.99
N ILE A 418 -35.44 8.79 35.92
CA ILE A 418 -35.51 7.33 35.81
C ILE A 418 -34.70 6.64 36.92
N LEU A 419 -33.53 7.22 37.24
CA LEU A 419 -32.64 6.66 38.25
C LEU A 419 -33.18 6.92 39.67
N GLU A 420 -33.81 8.08 39.89
CA GLU A 420 -34.44 8.43 41.14
C GLU A 420 -35.69 7.57 41.42
N ALA A 421 -36.57 7.42 40.41
CA ALA A 421 -37.73 6.55 40.51
C ALA A 421 -37.35 5.10 40.86
N SER A 422 -36.30 4.58 40.15
CA SER A 422 -35.84 3.21 40.41
C SER A 422 -35.25 3.01 41.82
N ARG A 423 -34.64 4.05 42.40
CA ARG A 423 -34.17 4.03 43.81
C ARG A 423 -35.33 4.05 44.78
N LEU A 424 -36.37 4.83 44.50
CA LEU A 424 -37.59 4.87 45.29
C LEU A 424 -38.34 3.52 45.31
N ASP A 425 -38.26 2.80 44.15
CA ASP A 425 -38.79 1.43 44.03
C ASP A 425 -37.93 0.37 44.74
N GLY A 426 -36.86 0.78 45.43
CA GLY A 426 -35.97 -0.12 46.18
C GLY A 426 -35.03 -0.96 45.34
N ALA A 427 -34.75 -0.56 44.08
CA ALA A 427 -33.83 -1.30 43.24
C ALA A 427 -32.38 -1.16 43.73
N SER A 428 -31.65 -2.28 43.85
CA SER A 428 -30.22 -2.27 44.18
C SER A 428 -29.38 -1.64 43.09
N ILE A 429 -28.19 -1.13 43.43
CA ILE A 429 -27.24 -0.51 42.49
C ILE A 429 -26.95 -1.44 41.32
N TRP A 430 -26.74 -2.73 41.56
CA TRP A 430 -26.50 -3.74 40.53
C TRP A 430 -27.71 -3.94 39.61
N ARG A 431 -28.93 -3.90 40.18
CA ARG A 431 -30.18 -4.02 39.41
C ARG A 431 -30.38 -2.77 38.52
N ILE A 432 -30.13 -1.58 39.07
CA ILE A 432 -30.17 -0.32 38.30
C ILE A 432 -29.14 -0.37 37.15
N PHE A 433 -27.91 -0.83 37.41
CA PHE A 433 -26.89 -0.96 36.38
C PHE A 433 -27.29 -1.93 35.27
N THR A 434 -27.65 -3.16 35.62
CA THR A 434 -27.88 -4.23 34.63
C THR A 434 -29.22 -4.13 33.91
N LYS A 435 -30.26 -3.58 34.55
CA LYS A 435 -31.62 -3.53 33.98
C LYS A 435 -32.01 -2.18 33.40
N ILE A 436 -31.34 -1.10 33.82
CA ILE A 436 -31.67 0.27 33.38
C ILE A 436 -30.49 0.90 32.63
N LYS A 437 -29.34 1.10 33.33
CA LYS A 437 -28.23 1.83 32.73
C LYS A 437 -27.65 1.11 31.52
N LEU A 438 -27.25 -0.16 31.67
CA LEU A 438 -26.58 -0.90 30.62
C LEU A 438 -27.41 -1.02 29.33
N PRO A 439 -28.70 -1.40 29.36
CA PRO A 439 -29.54 -1.42 28.16
C PRO A 439 -29.67 -0.05 27.49
N LEU A 440 -29.90 1.02 28.25
CA LEU A 440 -29.98 2.38 27.71
C LEU A 440 -28.66 2.88 27.13
N LEU A 441 -27.54 2.50 27.73
CA LEU A 441 -26.20 2.83 27.22
C LEU A 441 -25.89 2.09 25.92
N MET A 442 -26.37 0.86 25.75
CA MET A 442 -26.04 0.06 24.55
C MET A 442 -26.62 0.67 23.28
N VAL A 443 -27.73 1.41 23.34
CA VAL A 443 -28.34 2.04 22.16
C VAL A 443 -27.35 3.02 21.48
N PRO A 444 -26.83 4.06 22.14
CA PRO A 444 -25.85 4.98 21.52
C PRO A 444 -24.46 4.38 21.39
N LEU A 445 -24.06 3.38 22.21
CA LEU A 445 -22.72 2.82 22.20
C LEU A 445 -22.54 1.67 21.20
N ALA A 446 -23.57 0.92 20.84
CA ALA A 446 -23.47 -0.22 19.95
C ALA A 446 -22.82 0.12 18.59
N PRO A 447 -23.18 1.20 17.87
CA PRO A 447 -22.50 1.60 16.64
C PRO A 447 -21.02 1.92 16.86
N LEU A 448 -20.66 2.53 17.99
CA LEU A 448 -19.28 2.86 18.34
C LEU A 448 -18.46 1.61 18.67
N LEU A 449 -19.05 0.61 19.33
CA LEU A 449 -18.40 -0.68 19.60
C LEU A 449 -18.13 -1.44 18.30
N ILE A 450 -19.07 -1.45 17.35
CA ILE A 450 -18.89 -2.04 16.01
C ILE A 450 -17.76 -1.33 15.26
N SER A 451 -17.73 0.00 15.29
CA SER A 451 -16.67 0.78 14.69
C SER A 451 -15.30 0.50 15.33
N SER A 452 -15.26 0.37 16.67
CA SER A 452 -14.05 0.00 17.41
C SER A 452 -13.57 -1.41 17.08
N PHE A 453 -14.48 -2.35 16.84
CA PHE A 453 -14.12 -3.68 16.35
C PHE A 453 -13.43 -3.59 14.98
N ALA A 454 -14.01 -2.87 14.03
CA ALA A 454 -13.42 -2.69 12.71
C ALA A 454 -12.06 -1.98 12.75
N PHE A 455 -11.90 -0.99 13.64
CA PHE A 455 -10.63 -0.31 13.89
C PHE A 455 -9.56 -1.28 14.40
N ASN A 456 -9.86 -2.05 15.46
CA ASN A 456 -8.91 -3.01 16.03
C ASN A 456 -8.61 -4.16 15.07
N PHE A 457 -9.59 -4.61 14.27
CA PHE A 457 -9.39 -5.62 13.24
C PHE A 457 -8.30 -5.23 12.23
N ASN A 458 -8.12 -3.93 11.98
CA ASN A 458 -7.15 -3.35 11.06
C ASN A 458 -6.03 -2.56 11.77
N ASN A 459 -5.77 -2.80 13.05
CA ASN A 459 -4.78 -2.05 13.83
C ASN A 459 -3.34 -2.48 13.53
N PHE A 460 -2.89 -2.19 12.30
CA PHE A 460 -1.55 -2.51 11.81
C PHE A 460 -0.45 -1.89 12.67
N VAL A 461 -0.60 -0.60 13.00
CA VAL A 461 0.47 0.19 13.63
C VAL A 461 0.89 -0.39 14.97
N LEU A 462 -0.09 -0.74 15.82
CA LEU A 462 0.19 -1.33 17.13
C LEU A 462 0.98 -2.65 16.99
N ILE A 463 0.47 -3.56 16.16
CA ILE A 463 1.07 -4.90 15.98
C ILE A 463 2.48 -4.78 15.40
N TYR A 464 2.64 -3.98 14.36
CA TYR A 464 3.91 -3.87 13.66
C TYR A 464 4.99 -3.17 14.51
N MET A 465 4.63 -2.12 15.25
CA MET A 465 5.58 -1.37 16.08
C MET A 465 5.91 -2.05 17.41
N LEU A 466 4.99 -2.83 17.97
CA LEU A 466 5.18 -3.47 19.27
C LEU A 466 5.96 -4.79 19.16
N THR A 467 5.56 -5.67 18.23
CA THR A 467 6.03 -7.05 18.16
C THR A 467 6.60 -7.44 16.79
N LEU A 468 6.48 -6.59 15.76
CA LEU A 468 6.72 -6.95 14.36
C LEU A 468 5.94 -8.22 13.96
N GLY A 469 4.78 -8.48 14.59
CA GLY A 469 3.99 -9.68 14.39
C GLY A 469 4.55 -10.96 15.05
N GLY A 470 5.70 -10.86 15.74
CA GLY A 470 6.38 -12.01 16.36
C GLY A 470 5.65 -12.64 17.55
N PRO A 471 6.18 -13.75 18.05
CA PRO A 471 7.24 -14.60 17.49
C PRO A 471 6.83 -15.30 16.19
N ARG A 472 7.79 -15.52 15.30
CA ARG A 472 7.55 -16.09 13.96
C ARG A 472 7.10 -17.54 14.03
N PHE A 473 6.25 -17.94 13.09
CA PHE A 473 5.94 -19.34 12.86
C PHE A 473 7.11 -20.04 12.15
N THR A 474 7.42 -21.27 12.57
CA THR A 474 8.54 -22.06 12.01
C THR A 474 8.10 -23.04 10.92
N ASP A 475 6.81 -23.24 10.75
CA ASP A 475 6.18 -24.21 9.86
C ASP A 475 5.65 -23.60 8.53
N THR A 476 6.17 -22.43 8.16
CA THR A 476 5.76 -21.71 6.95
C THR A 476 6.93 -20.99 6.30
N SER A 477 6.83 -20.80 4.98
CA SER A 477 7.73 -19.93 4.20
C SER A 477 7.36 -18.45 4.27
N LEU A 478 6.17 -18.13 4.81
CA LEU A 478 5.73 -16.75 4.97
C LEU A 478 6.39 -16.11 6.19
N ASP A 479 6.77 -14.84 6.08
CA ASP A 479 7.31 -14.07 7.20
C ASP A 479 6.19 -13.60 8.14
N VAL A 480 5.52 -14.53 8.81
CA VAL A 480 4.39 -14.26 9.70
C VAL A 480 4.58 -14.91 11.07
N GLY A 481 3.93 -14.36 12.10
CA GLY A 481 4.07 -14.84 13.46
C GLY A 481 2.78 -14.81 14.28
N ALA A 482 2.94 -15.10 15.56
CA ALA A 482 1.84 -15.38 16.47
C ALA A 482 0.97 -14.16 16.81
N THR A 483 1.51 -12.95 16.74
CA THR A 483 0.77 -11.71 16.99
C THR A 483 0.38 -10.98 15.72
N ASP A 484 0.77 -11.49 14.53
CA ASP A 484 0.30 -10.92 13.28
C ASP A 484 -1.23 -10.97 13.18
N ILE A 485 -1.80 -9.87 12.72
CA ILE A 485 -3.20 -9.79 12.29
C ILE A 485 -3.25 -9.79 10.77
N LEU A 486 -4.43 -9.95 10.18
CA LEU A 486 -4.59 -10.11 8.74
C LEU A 486 -3.92 -8.99 7.94
N ILE A 487 -4.07 -7.74 8.35
CA ILE A 487 -3.46 -6.59 7.66
C ILE A 487 -1.92 -6.62 7.73
N SER A 488 -1.33 -6.99 8.88
CA SER A 488 0.13 -7.08 9.01
C SER A 488 0.70 -8.26 8.23
N MET A 489 -0.02 -9.38 8.14
CA MET A 489 0.31 -10.51 7.28
C MET A 489 0.32 -10.09 5.79
N VAL A 490 -0.71 -9.40 5.32
CA VAL A 490 -0.78 -8.89 3.94
C VAL A 490 0.39 -7.97 3.64
N TYR A 491 0.69 -7.04 4.56
CA TYR A 491 1.83 -6.14 4.42
C TYR A 491 3.15 -6.91 4.27
N LYS A 492 3.37 -7.93 5.08
CA LYS A 492 4.59 -8.73 5.04
C LYS A 492 4.72 -9.53 3.75
N VAL A 493 3.64 -10.14 3.27
CA VAL A 493 3.60 -10.86 1.99
C VAL A 493 3.89 -9.92 0.82
N ALA A 494 3.38 -8.66 0.89
CA ALA A 494 3.59 -7.68 -0.17
C ALA A 494 4.98 -7.03 -0.13
N PHE A 495 5.54 -6.75 1.07
CA PHE A 495 6.67 -5.82 1.17
C PHE A 495 7.89 -6.33 1.95
N SER A 496 7.75 -7.34 2.81
CA SER A 496 8.82 -7.75 3.74
C SER A 496 9.38 -9.15 3.45
N GLY A 497 8.72 -9.98 2.66
CA GLY A 497 9.17 -11.32 2.31
C GLY A 497 10.39 -11.33 1.39
N ALA A 498 11.11 -12.46 1.34
CA ALA A 498 12.23 -12.68 0.41
C ALA A 498 11.82 -12.58 -1.07
N GLN A 499 10.56 -12.86 -1.37
CA GLN A 499 9.90 -12.64 -2.66
C GLN A 499 8.59 -11.91 -2.39
N ARG A 500 8.48 -10.69 -2.87
CA ARG A 500 7.28 -9.86 -2.73
C ARG A 500 6.22 -10.36 -3.70
N ASP A 501 5.13 -10.89 -3.17
CA ASP A 501 4.01 -11.44 -3.95
C ASP A 501 2.78 -10.52 -3.81
N TYR A 502 2.74 -9.47 -4.65
CA TYR A 502 1.63 -8.49 -4.63
C TYR A 502 0.31 -9.13 -5.05
N GLY A 503 0.35 -10.14 -5.95
CA GLY A 503 -0.83 -10.87 -6.38
C GLY A 503 -1.48 -11.64 -5.23
N LEU A 504 -0.69 -12.40 -4.47
CA LEU A 504 -1.18 -13.13 -3.30
C LEU A 504 -1.63 -12.18 -2.18
N ALA A 505 -0.87 -11.13 -1.90
CA ALA A 505 -1.24 -10.12 -0.91
C ALA A 505 -2.57 -9.43 -1.26
N SER A 506 -2.77 -9.12 -2.54
CA SER A 506 -4.04 -8.54 -3.01
C SER A 506 -5.19 -9.53 -2.91
N ALA A 507 -4.97 -10.82 -3.19
CA ALA A 507 -6.00 -11.85 -2.99
C ALA A 507 -6.41 -11.96 -1.51
N PHE A 508 -5.45 -11.94 -0.57
CA PHE A 508 -5.75 -11.85 0.87
C PHE A 508 -6.55 -10.58 1.20
N SER A 509 -6.15 -9.42 0.67
CA SER A 509 -6.86 -8.16 0.91
C SER A 509 -8.32 -8.23 0.47
N VAL A 510 -8.61 -8.85 -0.67
CA VAL A 510 -9.98 -9.06 -1.15
C VAL A 510 -10.77 -10.00 -0.23
N ILE A 511 -10.15 -11.11 0.22
CA ILE A 511 -10.80 -12.03 1.17
C ILE A 511 -11.12 -11.31 2.48
N ILE A 512 -10.16 -10.53 3.02
CA ILE A 512 -10.35 -9.73 4.24
C ILE A 512 -11.48 -8.73 4.07
N PHE A 513 -11.49 -8.01 2.93
CA PHE A 513 -12.54 -7.04 2.62
C PHE A 513 -13.94 -7.68 2.63
N ILE A 514 -14.08 -8.86 2.03
CA ILE A 514 -15.36 -9.60 2.04
C ILE A 514 -15.74 -10.00 3.48
N ILE A 515 -14.80 -10.53 4.26
CA ILE A 515 -15.04 -10.93 5.65
C ILE A 515 -15.51 -9.74 6.47
N VAL A 516 -14.76 -8.62 6.46
CA VAL A 516 -15.09 -7.41 7.22
C VAL A 516 -16.42 -6.81 6.75
N GLY A 517 -16.64 -6.78 5.43
CA GLY A 517 -17.89 -6.28 4.84
C GLY A 517 -19.12 -7.05 5.31
N VAL A 518 -19.04 -8.39 5.32
CA VAL A 518 -20.12 -9.25 5.82
C VAL A 518 -20.39 -9.01 7.31
N ILE A 519 -19.34 -8.95 8.13
CA ILE A 519 -19.48 -8.72 9.58
C ILE A 519 -20.07 -7.34 9.86
N SER A 520 -19.57 -6.31 9.18
CA SER A 520 -20.10 -4.96 9.32
C SER A 520 -21.57 -4.87 8.91
N TRP A 521 -21.93 -5.51 7.80
CA TRP A 521 -23.32 -5.57 7.34
C TRP A 521 -24.24 -6.26 8.35
N LEU A 522 -23.81 -7.42 8.91
CA LEU A 522 -24.55 -8.13 9.94
C LEU A 522 -24.68 -7.29 11.23
N GLY A 523 -23.59 -6.64 11.65
CA GLY A 523 -23.57 -5.75 12.81
C GLY A 523 -24.54 -4.59 12.67
N PHE A 524 -24.51 -3.86 11.57
CA PHE A 524 -25.42 -2.74 11.31
C PHE A 524 -26.88 -3.17 11.18
N ARG A 525 -27.15 -4.35 10.60
CA ARG A 525 -28.51 -4.90 10.55
C ARG A 525 -29.10 -5.16 11.95
N GLN A 526 -28.28 -5.62 12.90
CA GLN A 526 -28.72 -5.83 14.27
C GLN A 526 -28.94 -4.52 15.04
N THR A 527 -28.12 -3.49 14.76
CA THR A 527 -28.26 -2.18 15.42
C THR A 527 -29.56 -1.48 15.04
N LYS A 528 -30.00 -1.62 13.80
CA LYS A 528 -31.27 -1.04 13.33
C LYS A 528 -32.47 -1.56 14.11
N SER A 529 -32.45 -2.83 14.52
CA SER A 529 -33.51 -3.41 15.36
C SER A 529 -33.53 -2.85 16.79
N LEU A 530 -32.41 -2.30 17.28
CA LEU A 530 -32.34 -1.63 18.59
C LEU A 530 -32.87 -0.19 18.55
N GLU A 531 -32.82 0.48 17.40
CA GLU A 531 -33.38 1.82 17.18
C GLU A 531 -34.90 1.78 17.01
N GLU A 532 -35.47 0.69 16.48
CA GLU A 532 -36.91 0.53 16.25
C GLU A 532 -37.70 0.14 17.53
N VAL A 533 -37.02 -0.18 18.64
CA VAL A 533 -37.66 -0.56 19.93
C VAL A 533 -37.92 0.67 20.82
N ASN A 534 -37.54 1.87 20.42
CA ASN A 534 -37.83 3.14 21.05
C ASN A 534 -38.72 3.99 20.11
#